data_886f171047f1300517a38d2fe8ca3252
#
_entry.id   886f171047f1300517a38d2fe8ca3252
#
_cell.length_a   1.000
_cell.length_b   1.000
_cell.length_c   1.000
_cell.angle_alpha   90.00
_cell.angle_beta   90.00
_cell.angle_gamma   90.00
#
_symmetry.space_group_name_H-M   'P 1'
#
loop_
_entity.id
_entity.type
_entity.pdbx_description
1 polymer ?
#
loop_
_entity_poly.entity_id
_entity_poly.type
_entity_poly.pdbx_seq_one_letter_code
_entity_poly.pdbx_strand_id
1 'polypeptide(L)'
;MKPDLTDQYILITGAGRGLGRHAALHLASCGAIIGVADIDSSNAEKVAGEIISNGGKAKTYAGDMSARATFMAVADDFAKLEGRIDAVINNAMLLRYSPIEEVDEDTLDTMLNIGVKALFWSAQAVLKHYDKERGATIINLASPVATRGFPNTSVYSTVKGAVTVFTKTMAAEFGPQGIRVNAVSPGSVPTPGALGLNSEEEYKKRAAWIPLRRNGREEDNSHAIAFLLSKEASFINGEIINVDGGVAACN
;
A
#
# COMPACT_ATOMS: atom_id res chain seq x y z
N MET A 1 -11.74 -2.11 -18.70
CA MET A 1 -11.08 -3.43 -18.95
C MET A 1 -10.25 -3.74 -17.69
N LYS A 2 -10.30 -4.95 -17.12
CA LYS A 2 -9.42 -5.32 -16.02
C LYS A 2 -8.02 -5.56 -16.57
N PRO A 3 -6.94 -5.07 -15.91
CA PRO A 3 -5.57 -5.42 -16.29
C PRO A 3 -5.36 -6.94 -16.16
N ASP A 4 -4.55 -7.50 -17.05
CA ASP A 4 -4.11 -8.90 -16.93
C ASP A 4 -2.87 -8.95 -16.03
N LEU A 5 -3.02 -9.54 -14.84
CA LEU A 5 -1.96 -9.76 -13.87
C LEU A 5 -1.68 -11.26 -13.66
N THR A 6 -2.06 -12.09 -14.65
CA THR A 6 -1.83 -13.53 -14.59
C THR A 6 -0.35 -13.83 -14.35
N ASP A 7 -0.07 -14.77 -13.47
CA ASP A 7 1.27 -15.20 -13.06
C ASP A 7 2.14 -14.09 -12.40
N GLN A 8 1.53 -13.02 -11.90
CA GLN A 8 2.24 -12.07 -11.04
C GLN A 8 2.12 -12.49 -9.56
N TYR A 9 3.25 -12.57 -8.88
CA TYR A 9 3.38 -12.89 -7.45
C TYR A 9 3.50 -11.59 -6.67
N ILE A 10 2.42 -11.20 -5.98
CA ILE A 10 2.27 -9.88 -5.34
C ILE A 10 2.15 -10.04 -3.83
N LEU A 11 3.12 -9.52 -3.08
CA LEU A 11 3.07 -9.46 -1.61
C LEU A 11 2.44 -8.14 -1.17
N ILE A 12 1.39 -8.19 -0.33
CA ILE A 12 0.68 -7.00 0.15
C ILE A 12 0.74 -6.95 1.67
N THR A 13 1.29 -5.87 2.23
CA THR A 13 1.32 -5.65 3.68
C THR A 13 0.06 -4.94 4.17
N GLY A 14 -0.44 -5.30 5.37
CA GLY A 14 -1.68 -4.77 5.91
C GLY A 14 -2.89 -5.17 5.05
N ALA A 15 -2.88 -6.39 4.52
CA ALA A 15 -3.87 -6.88 3.57
C ALA A 15 -5.13 -7.46 4.22
N GLY A 16 -5.22 -7.51 5.56
CA GLY A 16 -6.35 -8.10 6.28
C GLY A 16 -7.61 -7.23 6.30
N ARG A 17 -7.53 -5.93 6.03
CA ARG A 17 -8.68 -5.00 6.06
C ARG A 17 -8.48 -3.78 5.15
N GLY A 18 -9.56 -3.01 4.94
CA GLY A 18 -9.53 -1.71 4.26
C GLY A 18 -8.94 -1.77 2.86
N LEU A 19 -8.13 -0.77 2.51
CA LEU A 19 -7.51 -0.65 1.19
C LEU A 19 -6.68 -1.88 0.81
N GLY A 20 -5.90 -2.42 1.76
CA GLY A 20 -5.07 -3.60 1.52
C GLY A 20 -5.89 -4.84 1.19
N ARG A 21 -6.98 -5.09 1.95
CA ARG A 21 -7.93 -6.18 1.64
C ARG A 21 -8.55 -6.03 0.26
N HIS A 22 -9.06 -4.82 -0.04
CA HIS A 22 -9.72 -4.59 -1.33
C HIS A 22 -8.71 -4.75 -2.49
N ALA A 23 -7.48 -4.24 -2.33
CA ALA A 23 -6.41 -4.47 -3.31
C ALA A 23 -6.12 -5.96 -3.50
N ALA A 24 -6.00 -6.73 -2.41
CA ALA A 24 -5.75 -8.17 -2.48
C ALA A 24 -6.83 -8.91 -3.29
N LEU A 25 -8.10 -8.66 -2.98
CA LEU A 25 -9.25 -9.25 -3.70
C LEU A 25 -9.30 -8.84 -5.17
N HIS A 26 -9.10 -7.54 -5.43
CA HIS A 26 -9.15 -7.02 -6.79
C HIS A 26 -8.01 -7.58 -7.66
N LEU A 27 -6.78 -7.55 -7.17
CA LEU A 27 -5.61 -8.06 -7.91
C LEU A 27 -5.69 -9.57 -8.14
N ALA A 28 -6.18 -10.34 -7.16
CA ALA A 28 -6.47 -11.76 -7.35
C ALA A 28 -7.51 -11.98 -8.46
N SER A 29 -8.56 -11.13 -8.52
CA SER A 29 -9.56 -11.19 -9.61
C SER A 29 -9.00 -10.80 -10.99
N CYS A 30 -7.82 -10.16 -11.02
CA CYS A 30 -7.06 -9.87 -12.25
C CYS A 30 -6.06 -10.99 -12.61
N GLY A 31 -6.02 -12.10 -11.84
CA GLY A 31 -5.18 -13.27 -12.11
C GLY A 31 -3.89 -13.35 -11.28
N ALA A 32 -3.61 -12.38 -10.40
CA ALA A 32 -2.42 -12.39 -9.55
C ALA A 32 -2.49 -13.45 -8.44
N ILE A 33 -1.33 -13.94 -8.02
CA ILE A 33 -1.14 -14.76 -6.83
C ILE A 33 -0.75 -13.85 -5.68
N ILE A 34 -1.53 -13.87 -4.59
CA ILE A 34 -1.43 -12.87 -3.53
C ILE A 34 -0.79 -13.45 -2.26
N GLY A 35 0.29 -12.80 -1.79
CA GLY A 35 0.77 -12.93 -0.42
C GLY A 35 0.00 -11.95 0.48
N VAL A 36 -0.92 -12.46 1.29
CA VAL A 36 -1.74 -11.67 2.20
C VAL A 36 -1.01 -11.54 3.54
N ALA A 37 -0.29 -10.45 3.75
CA ALA A 37 0.46 -10.22 4.98
C ALA A 37 -0.26 -9.22 5.90
N ASP A 38 -0.52 -9.61 7.15
CA ASP A 38 -1.12 -8.76 8.17
C ASP A 38 -0.60 -9.14 9.56
N ILE A 39 -0.64 -8.20 10.50
CA ILE A 39 -0.31 -8.46 11.90
C ILE A 39 -1.39 -9.31 12.57
N ASP A 40 -2.64 -9.19 12.12
CA ASP A 40 -3.78 -9.98 12.55
C ASP A 40 -3.93 -11.21 11.64
N SER A 41 -3.56 -12.38 12.16
CA SER A 41 -3.64 -13.65 11.43
C SER A 41 -5.07 -13.99 10.97
N SER A 42 -6.07 -13.71 11.81
CA SER A 42 -7.47 -14.04 11.51
C SER A 42 -8.01 -13.23 10.33
N ASN A 43 -7.65 -11.94 10.27
CA ASN A 43 -8.01 -11.09 9.15
C ASN A 43 -7.29 -11.52 7.86
N ALA A 44 -6.00 -11.86 7.95
CA ALA A 44 -5.24 -12.34 6.80
C ALA A 44 -5.79 -13.67 6.24
N GLU A 45 -6.11 -14.62 7.13
CA GLU A 45 -6.71 -15.92 6.77
C GLU A 45 -8.08 -15.75 6.10
N LYS A 46 -8.92 -14.86 6.65
CA LYS A 46 -10.23 -14.55 6.08
C LYS A 46 -10.11 -14.02 4.65
N VAL A 47 -9.19 -13.09 4.41
CA VAL A 47 -8.98 -12.52 3.07
C VAL A 47 -8.43 -13.55 2.09
N ALA A 48 -7.45 -14.35 2.51
CA ALA A 48 -6.92 -15.42 1.67
C ALA A 48 -7.99 -16.48 1.35
N GLY A 49 -8.81 -16.87 2.32
CA GLY A 49 -9.94 -17.77 2.14
C GLY A 49 -10.99 -17.22 1.16
N GLU A 50 -11.27 -15.92 1.24
CA GLU A 50 -12.17 -15.24 0.30
C GLU A 50 -11.61 -15.23 -1.14
N ILE A 51 -10.32 -14.99 -1.31
CA ILE A 51 -9.66 -15.09 -2.62
C ILE A 51 -9.77 -16.49 -3.19
N ILE A 52 -9.46 -17.52 -2.38
CA ILE A 52 -9.48 -18.93 -2.80
C ILE A 52 -10.90 -19.37 -3.15
N SER A 53 -11.91 -19.02 -2.35
CA SER A 53 -13.31 -19.35 -2.63
C SER A 53 -13.85 -18.69 -3.90
N ASN A 54 -13.27 -17.56 -4.32
CA ASN A 54 -13.58 -16.92 -5.60
C ASN A 54 -12.72 -17.42 -6.77
N GLY A 55 -11.98 -18.53 -6.60
CA GLY A 55 -11.17 -19.17 -7.64
C GLY A 55 -9.78 -18.55 -7.84
N GLY A 56 -9.37 -17.57 -7.01
CA GLY A 56 -8.03 -16.99 -7.03
C GLY A 56 -7.00 -17.81 -6.24
N LYS A 57 -5.77 -17.34 -6.19
CA LYS A 57 -4.67 -17.95 -5.44
C LYS A 57 -4.13 -16.99 -4.40
N ALA A 58 -4.02 -17.43 -3.15
CA ALA A 58 -3.45 -16.64 -2.08
C ALA A 58 -2.73 -17.50 -1.03
N LYS A 59 -1.76 -16.90 -0.34
CA LYS A 59 -1.09 -17.46 0.83
C LYS A 59 -1.06 -16.44 1.95
N THR A 60 -1.36 -16.89 3.17
CA THR A 60 -1.43 -16.05 4.36
C THR A 60 -0.08 -15.93 5.05
N TYR A 61 0.22 -14.74 5.54
CA TYR A 61 1.39 -14.43 6.34
C TYR A 61 1.00 -13.57 7.53
N ALA A 62 1.12 -14.13 8.73
CA ALA A 62 0.90 -13.40 9.97
C ALA A 62 2.21 -12.85 10.51
N GLY A 63 2.24 -11.57 10.89
CA GLY A 63 3.40 -11.00 11.56
C GLY A 63 3.54 -9.48 11.38
N ASP A 64 4.42 -8.91 12.21
CA ASP A 64 4.75 -7.49 12.15
C ASP A 64 5.75 -7.21 11.02
N MET A 65 5.27 -6.60 9.94
CA MET A 65 6.08 -6.23 8.78
C MET A 65 7.02 -5.03 9.05
N SER A 66 6.94 -4.38 10.20
CA SER A 66 7.92 -3.38 10.61
C SER A 66 9.25 -4.00 11.02
N ALA A 67 9.24 -5.26 11.48
CA ALA A 67 10.42 -6.01 11.87
C ALA A 67 11.10 -6.61 10.63
N ARG A 68 12.36 -6.24 10.40
CA ARG A 68 13.15 -6.72 9.24
C ARG A 68 13.18 -8.24 9.12
N ALA A 69 13.40 -8.93 10.25
CA ALA A 69 13.49 -10.39 10.25
C ALA A 69 12.17 -11.04 9.78
N THR A 70 11.03 -10.53 10.26
CA THR A 70 9.70 -11.00 9.85
C THR A 70 9.46 -10.73 8.37
N PHE A 71 9.72 -9.50 7.92
CA PHE A 71 9.53 -9.13 6.51
C PHE A 71 10.34 -10.03 5.57
N MET A 72 11.63 -10.22 5.87
CA MET A 72 12.50 -11.05 5.04
C MET A 72 12.08 -12.52 5.06
N ALA A 73 11.68 -13.06 6.22
CA ALA A 73 11.20 -14.44 6.32
C ALA A 73 9.92 -14.67 5.49
N VAL A 74 8.99 -13.72 5.54
CA VAL A 74 7.76 -13.74 4.72
C VAL A 74 8.09 -13.68 3.23
N ALA A 75 8.97 -12.75 2.83
CA ALA A 75 9.38 -12.61 1.44
C ALA A 75 10.12 -13.86 0.93
N ASP A 76 11.02 -14.42 1.74
CA ASP A 76 11.74 -15.66 1.41
C ASP A 76 10.79 -16.84 1.21
N ASP A 77 9.75 -16.95 2.04
CA ASP A 77 8.79 -18.03 1.94
C ASP A 77 7.79 -17.82 0.78
N PHE A 78 7.37 -16.58 0.54
CA PHE A 78 6.51 -16.25 -0.60
C PHE A 78 7.22 -16.50 -1.94
N ALA A 79 8.50 -16.11 -2.04
CA ALA A 79 9.30 -16.33 -3.23
C ALA A 79 9.47 -17.84 -3.58
N LYS A 80 9.40 -18.75 -2.60
CA LYS A 80 9.49 -20.21 -2.88
C LYS A 80 8.38 -20.74 -3.76
N LEU A 81 7.26 -20.02 -3.89
CA LEU A 81 6.14 -20.46 -4.72
C LEU A 81 6.51 -20.55 -6.21
N GLU A 82 7.38 -19.64 -6.70
CA GLU A 82 7.81 -19.60 -8.10
C GLU A 82 9.24 -19.09 -8.29
N GLY A 83 10.02 -19.01 -7.23
CA GLY A 83 11.40 -18.50 -7.27
C GLY A 83 11.53 -16.98 -7.33
N ARG A 84 10.42 -16.21 -7.28
CA ARG A 84 10.43 -14.76 -7.45
C ARG A 84 9.32 -14.01 -6.70
N ILE A 85 9.49 -12.69 -6.64
CA ILE A 85 8.45 -11.72 -6.26
C ILE A 85 8.35 -10.70 -7.41
N ASP A 86 7.18 -10.60 -8.04
CA ASP A 86 6.93 -9.65 -9.14
C ASP A 86 6.53 -8.26 -8.60
N ALA A 87 5.86 -8.20 -7.43
CA ALA A 87 5.56 -6.91 -6.82
C ALA A 87 5.41 -6.98 -5.29
N VAL A 88 5.65 -5.81 -4.65
CA VAL A 88 5.30 -5.56 -3.26
C VAL A 88 4.44 -4.31 -3.16
N ILE A 89 3.35 -4.40 -2.37
CA ILE A 89 2.49 -3.27 -2.04
C ILE A 89 2.67 -2.93 -0.56
N ASN A 90 3.29 -1.78 -0.28
CA ASN A 90 3.51 -1.26 1.04
C ASN A 90 2.27 -0.47 1.50
N ASN A 91 1.29 -1.19 2.05
CA ASN A 91 0.03 -0.61 2.51
C ASN A 91 -0.09 -0.58 4.04
N ALA A 92 0.59 -1.46 4.77
CA ALA A 92 0.51 -1.50 6.23
C ALA A 92 0.84 -0.15 6.86
N MET A 93 -0.02 0.33 7.77
CA MET A 93 0.18 1.59 8.50
C MET A 93 -0.67 1.60 9.77
N LEU A 94 -0.09 2.11 10.86
CA LEU A 94 -0.84 2.56 12.02
C LEU A 94 -1.27 4.01 11.80
N LEU A 95 -2.57 4.28 11.76
CA LEU A 95 -3.10 5.62 11.58
C LEU A 95 -3.52 6.20 12.93
N ARG A 96 -2.78 7.20 13.42
CA ARG A 96 -3.11 7.98 14.61
C ARG A 96 -2.90 9.47 14.33
N TYR A 97 -3.79 10.27 14.87
CA TYR A 97 -3.74 11.74 14.86
C TYR A 97 -3.76 12.23 16.30
N SER A 98 -2.90 13.17 16.63
CA SER A 98 -2.86 13.82 17.94
C SER A 98 -2.20 15.19 17.83
N PRO A 99 -2.53 16.15 18.71
CA PRO A 99 -1.73 17.37 18.90
C PRO A 99 -0.27 17.02 19.16
N ILE A 100 0.66 17.88 18.77
CA ILE A 100 2.10 17.59 18.87
C ILE A 100 2.56 17.32 20.32
N GLU A 101 1.95 18.02 21.28
CA GLU A 101 2.23 17.89 22.70
C GLU A 101 1.77 16.58 23.32
N GLU A 102 0.88 15.84 22.62
CA GLU A 102 0.34 14.55 23.05
C GLU A 102 0.99 13.35 22.32
N VAL A 103 1.95 13.62 21.44
CA VAL A 103 2.67 12.54 20.73
C VAL A 103 3.60 11.83 21.70
N ASP A 104 3.30 10.59 22.02
CA ASP A 104 4.15 9.71 22.83
C ASP A 104 5.20 8.97 21.95
N GLU A 105 6.29 8.53 22.59
CA GLU A 105 7.41 7.86 21.93
C GLU A 105 6.98 6.53 21.26
N ASP A 106 6.13 5.74 21.94
CA ASP A 106 5.66 4.45 21.43
C ASP A 106 4.85 4.61 20.14
N THR A 107 3.96 5.61 20.09
CA THR A 107 3.18 5.95 18.89
C THR A 107 4.10 6.40 17.77
N LEU A 108 5.04 7.30 18.07
CA LEU A 108 6.03 7.82 17.11
C LEU A 108 6.85 6.67 16.51
N ASP A 109 7.45 5.84 17.35
CA ASP A 109 8.28 4.72 16.95
C ASP A 109 7.50 3.68 16.13
N THR A 110 6.31 3.32 16.58
CA THR A 110 5.45 2.37 15.86
C THR A 110 5.12 2.89 14.47
N MET A 111 4.72 4.16 14.34
CA MET A 111 4.38 4.74 13.04
C MET A 111 5.59 4.88 12.12
N LEU A 112 6.77 5.25 12.65
CA LEU A 112 8.01 5.31 11.89
C LEU A 112 8.49 3.91 11.47
N ASN A 113 8.38 2.93 12.35
CA ASN A 113 8.82 1.57 12.06
C ASN A 113 8.01 0.95 10.91
N ILE A 114 6.66 1.00 10.99
CA ILE A 114 5.83 0.41 9.94
C ILE A 114 5.73 1.29 8.69
N GLY A 115 5.73 2.61 8.84
CA GLY A 115 5.52 3.52 7.72
C GLY A 115 6.78 3.92 6.96
N VAL A 116 7.96 3.80 7.59
CA VAL A 116 9.25 4.18 6.98
C VAL A 116 10.21 3.00 6.91
N LYS A 117 10.58 2.37 8.04
CA LYS A 117 11.58 1.29 8.01
C LYS A 117 11.12 0.11 7.14
N ALA A 118 9.84 -0.25 7.18
CA ALA A 118 9.29 -1.34 6.35
C ALA A 118 9.49 -1.12 4.83
N LEU A 119 9.56 0.14 4.36
CA LEU A 119 9.87 0.44 2.95
C LEU A 119 11.25 -0.08 2.54
N PHE A 120 12.25 0.07 3.43
CA PHE A 120 13.60 -0.44 3.16
C PHE A 120 13.63 -1.97 3.13
N TRP A 121 12.86 -2.62 4.02
CA TRP A 121 12.76 -4.08 4.03
C TRP A 121 12.09 -4.61 2.77
N SER A 122 11.03 -3.94 2.30
CA SER A 122 10.37 -4.30 1.05
C SER A 122 11.29 -4.15 -0.17
N ALA A 123 12.05 -3.06 -0.23
CA ALA A 123 13.02 -2.82 -1.30
C ALA A 123 14.12 -3.90 -1.31
N GLN A 124 14.68 -4.23 -0.13
CA GLN A 124 15.67 -5.30 0.00
C GLN A 124 15.10 -6.67 -0.38
N ALA A 125 13.84 -6.96 -0.02
CA ALA A 125 13.16 -8.20 -0.37
C ALA A 125 12.95 -8.33 -1.88
N VAL A 126 12.50 -7.25 -2.54
CA VAL A 126 12.36 -7.22 -4.00
C VAL A 126 13.70 -7.43 -4.68
N LEU A 127 14.75 -6.70 -4.29
CA LEU A 127 16.10 -6.87 -4.85
C LEU A 127 16.64 -8.31 -4.69
N LYS A 128 16.28 -8.98 -3.62
CA LYS A 128 16.69 -10.37 -3.37
C LYS A 128 15.98 -11.38 -4.25
N HIS A 129 14.71 -11.12 -4.59
CA HIS A 129 13.81 -12.13 -5.15
C HIS A 129 13.18 -11.75 -6.51
N TYR A 130 13.52 -10.58 -7.10
CA TYR A 130 12.96 -10.26 -8.42
C TYR A 130 13.67 -11.09 -9.53
N ASP A 131 12.93 -11.34 -10.58
CA ASP A 131 13.47 -11.92 -11.80
C ASP A 131 14.04 -10.80 -12.68
N LYS A 132 15.32 -10.87 -13.03
CA LYS A 132 16.03 -9.83 -13.79
C LYS A 132 15.51 -9.65 -15.22
N GLU A 133 14.95 -10.70 -15.81
CA GLU A 133 14.38 -10.65 -17.16
C GLU A 133 12.98 -10.01 -17.16
N ARG A 134 12.25 -10.17 -16.06
CA ARG A 134 10.87 -9.66 -15.93
C ARG A 134 10.81 -8.27 -15.29
N GLY A 135 11.79 -7.92 -14.47
CA GLY A 135 11.75 -6.77 -13.58
C GLY A 135 10.80 -7.00 -12.39
N ALA A 136 10.48 -5.91 -11.68
CA ALA A 136 9.51 -5.94 -10.59
C ALA A 136 8.83 -4.56 -10.40
N THR A 137 7.82 -4.51 -9.53
CA THR A 137 7.15 -3.25 -9.21
C THR A 137 6.95 -3.10 -7.69
N ILE A 138 7.27 -1.92 -7.15
CA ILE A 138 6.95 -1.54 -5.77
C ILE A 138 5.86 -0.47 -5.82
N ILE A 139 4.76 -0.68 -5.12
CA ILE A 139 3.71 0.32 -4.94
C ILE A 139 3.63 0.72 -3.48
N ASN A 140 3.84 2.00 -3.21
CA ASN A 140 3.74 2.57 -1.86
C ASN A 140 2.39 3.27 -1.68
N LEU A 141 1.80 3.21 -0.48
CA LEU A 141 0.62 4.00 -0.14
C LEU A 141 1.08 5.32 0.50
N ALA A 142 1.01 6.40 -0.29
CA ALA A 142 1.22 7.78 0.14
C ALA A 142 -0.06 8.38 0.74
N SER A 143 -0.16 9.70 0.78
CA SER A 143 -1.36 10.45 1.19
C SER A 143 -1.20 11.92 0.80
N PRO A 144 -2.27 12.68 0.54
CA PRO A 144 -2.21 14.14 0.33
C PRO A 144 -1.56 14.92 1.48
N VAL A 145 -1.57 14.37 2.70
CA VAL A 145 -0.88 14.98 3.86
C VAL A 145 0.65 15.03 3.69
N ALA A 146 1.21 14.30 2.73
CA ALA A 146 2.64 14.37 2.40
C ALA A 146 3.06 15.73 1.82
N THR A 147 2.13 16.45 1.22
CA THR A 147 2.37 17.72 0.52
C THR A 147 1.54 18.88 1.06
N ARG A 148 0.61 18.61 1.98
CA ARG A 148 -0.29 19.61 2.57
C ARG A 148 -0.33 19.42 4.09
N GLY A 149 -0.21 20.52 4.82
CA GLY A 149 -0.31 20.52 6.29
C GLY A 149 -1.76 20.37 6.75
N PHE A 150 -1.98 19.43 7.68
CA PHE A 150 -3.24 19.29 8.41
C PHE A 150 -2.96 19.28 9.91
N PRO A 151 -3.80 19.92 10.74
CA PRO A 151 -3.63 19.86 12.19
C PRO A 151 -3.64 18.42 12.71
N ASN A 152 -2.89 18.17 13.77
CA ASN A 152 -2.84 16.90 14.49
C ASN A 152 -2.31 15.70 13.67
N THR A 153 -1.65 15.93 12.53
CA THR A 153 -1.14 14.87 11.66
C THR A 153 0.39 14.81 11.58
N SER A 154 1.10 15.47 12.52
CA SER A 154 2.55 15.67 12.45
C SER A 154 3.33 14.39 12.14
N VAL A 155 3.13 13.32 12.91
CA VAL A 155 3.79 12.02 12.70
C VAL A 155 3.36 11.40 11.37
N TYR A 156 2.05 11.34 11.12
CA TYR A 156 1.52 10.74 9.90
C TYR A 156 1.98 11.46 8.63
N SER A 157 1.97 12.80 8.65
CA SER A 157 2.45 13.63 7.53
C SER A 157 3.96 13.43 7.29
N THR A 158 4.76 13.34 8.36
CA THR A 158 6.19 13.05 8.28
C THR A 158 6.44 11.69 7.62
N VAL A 159 5.72 10.64 8.06
CA VAL A 159 5.79 9.30 7.45
C VAL A 159 5.41 9.35 5.98
N LYS A 160 4.31 10.00 5.62
CA LYS A 160 3.84 10.05 4.22
C LYS A 160 4.73 10.93 3.34
N GLY A 161 5.36 11.95 3.91
CA GLY A 161 6.44 12.70 3.26
C GLY A 161 7.65 11.81 2.94
N ALA A 162 8.08 11.00 3.91
CA ALA A 162 9.16 10.02 3.72
C ALA A 162 8.81 8.99 2.62
N VAL A 163 7.57 8.47 2.60
CA VAL A 163 7.09 7.57 1.53
C VAL A 163 7.25 8.21 0.15
N THR A 164 6.89 9.50 0.02
CA THR A 164 6.96 10.23 -1.25
C THR A 164 8.40 10.37 -1.74
N VAL A 165 9.31 10.77 -0.86
CA VAL A 165 10.75 10.91 -1.21
C VAL A 165 11.36 9.54 -1.49
N PHE A 166 11.09 8.55 -0.66
CA PHE A 166 11.57 7.18 -0.85
C PHE A 166 11.16 6.61 -2.21
N THR A 167 9.90 6.81 -2.62
CA THR A 167 9.38 6.36 -3.91
C THR A 167 10.23 6.91 -5.07
N LYS A 168 10.49 8.21 -5.07
CA LYS A 168 11.29 8.87 -6.12
C LYS A 168 12.75 8.41 -6.10
N THR A 169 13.35 8.29 -4.92
CA THR A 169 14.75 7.85 -4.79
C THR A 169 14.92 6.42 -5.27
N MET A 170 14.03 5.51 -4.86
CA MET A 170 14.10 4.11 -5.29
C MET A 170 13.76 3.93 -6.77
N ALA A 171 12.89 4.76 -7.33
CA ALA A 171 12.64 4.76 -8.77
C ALA A 171 13.91 5.09 -9.59
N ALA A 172 14.70 6.05 -9.12
CA ALA A 172 15.99 6.40 -9.74
C ALA A 172 17.04 5.30 -9.56
N GLU A 173 17.15 4.73 -8.35
CA GLU A 173 18.15 3.72 -8.01
C GLU A 173 17.87 2.37 -8.68
N PHE A 174 16.60 1.95 -8.73
CA PHE A 174 16.20 0.63 -9.21
C PHE A 174 15.81 0.60 -10.69
N GLY A 175 15.52 1.75 -11.29
CA GLY A 175 15.16 1.86 -12.70
C GLY A 175 16.11 1.14 -13.65
N PRO A 176 17.46 1.28 -13.52
CA PRO A 176 18.42 0.56 -14.36
C PRO A 176 18.34 -0.98 -14.22
N GLN A 177 17.70 -1.49 -13.20
CA GLN A 177 17.50 -2.92 -12.94
C GLN A 177 16.13 -3.42 -13.43
N GLY A 178 15.34 -2.56 -14.09
CA GLY A 178 13.99 -2.91 -14.55
C GLY A 178 12.93 -2.92 -13.45
N ILE A 179 13.22 -2.36 -12.27
CA ILE A 179 12.28 -2.27 -11.16
C ILE A 179 11.63 -0.89 -11.15
N ARG A 180 10.30 -0.84 -11.21
CA ARG A 180 9.52 0.40 -11.13
C ARG A 180 9.06 0.62 -9.69
N VAL A 181 9.15 1.86 -9.22
CA VAL A 181 8.67 2.25 -7.88
C VAL A 181 7.76 3.45 -8.01
N ASN A 182 6.48 3.27 -7.66
CA ASN A 182 5.46 4.31 -7.71
C ASN A 182 4.66 4.34 -6.40
N ALA A 183 3.85 5.37 -6.23
CA ALA A 183 2.92 5.43 -5.12
C ALA A 183 1.50 5.80 -5.56
N VAL A 184 0.53 5.29 -4.83
CA VAL A 184 -0.86 5.75 -4.85
C VAL A 184 -1.09 6.60 -3.60
N SER A 185 -1.72 7.77 -3.77
CA SER A 185 -2.03 8.72 -2.70
C SER A 185 -3.56 8.80 -2.53
N PRO A 186 -4.16 7.95 -1.67
CA PRO A 186 -5.59 7.96 -1.41
C PRO A 186 -6.05 9.25 -0.75
N GLY A 187 -7.18 9.80 -1.21
CA GLY A 187 -7.89 10.86 -0.52
C GLY A 187 -8.68 10.36 0.70
N SER A 188 -9.80 11.02 0.99
CA SER A 188 -10.71 10.60 2.07
C SER A 188 -11.45 9.33 1.67
N VAL A 189 -11.11 8.19 2.28
CA VAL A 189 -11.77 6.89 2.08
C VAL A 189 -12.24 6.36 3.44
N PRO A 190 -13.55 6.12 3.64
CA PRO A 190 -14.09 5.54 4.88
C PRO A 190 -13.74 4.06 5.00
N THR A 191 -12.52 3.75 5.44
CA THR A 191 -12.09 2.37 5.70
C THR A 191 -12.33 1.98 7.16
N PRO A 192 -12.44 0.69 7.51
CA PRO A 192 -12.56 0.25 8.90
C PRO A 192 -11.48 0.80 9.84
N GLY A 193 -10.25 1.00 9.34
CA GLY A 193 -9.16 1.61 10.12
C GLY A 193 -9.28 3.13 10.30
N ALA A 194 -10.05 3.80 9.46
CA ALA A 194 -10.24 5.25 9.49
C ALA A 194 -11.59 5.67 10.10
N LEU A 195 -12.58 4.77 10.13
CA LEU A 195 -13.92 5.06 10.71
C LEU A 195 -13.87 5.37 12.21
N GLY A 196 -12.90 4.81 12.95
CA GLY A 196 -12.69 5.13 14.36
C GLY A 196 -12.10 6.52 14.62
N LEU A 197 -11.58 7.21 13.58
CA LEU A 197 -10.94 8.52 13.68
C LEU A 197 -11.84 9.67 13.24
N ASN A 198 -12.89 9.39 12.47
CA ASN A 198 -13.76 10.40 11.90
C ASN A 198 -15.22 9.94 12.02
N SER A 199 -16.10 10.86 12.39
CA SER A 199 -17.55 10.63 12.42
C SER A 199 -18.15 10.59 11.00
N GLU A 200 -19.35 10.03 10.87
CA GLU A 200 -20.10 10.06 9.60
C GLU A 200 -20.34 11.50 9.11
N GLU A 201 -20.56 12.43 10.05
CA GLU A 201 -20.76 13.85 9.71
C GLU A 201 -19.49 14.48 9.14
N GLU A 202 -18.31 14.15 9.69
CA GLU A 202 -17.03 14.58 9.14
C GLU A 202 -16.80 14.05 7.74
N TYR A 203 -17.15 12.79 7.46
CA TYR A 203 -17.08 12.26 6.10
C TYR A 203 -18.07 12.97 5.14
N LYS A 204 -19.25 13.36 5.59
CA LYS A 204 -20.18 14.19 4.80
C LYS A 204 -19.59 15.57 4.50
N LYS A 205 -18.99 16.21 5.50
CA LYS A 205 -18.29 17.51 5.32
C LYS A 205 -17.14 17.39 4.32
N ARG A 206 -16.32 16.34 4.44
CA ARG A 206 -15.21 16.06 3.50
C ARG A 206 -15.73 15.84 2.08
N ALA A 207 -16.77 15.05 1.90
CA ALA A 207 -17.39 14.82 0.60
C ALA A 207 -17.85 16.13 -0.08
N ALA A 208 -18.42 17.06 0.68
CA ALA A 208 -18.84 18.36 0.17
C ALA A 208 -17.66 19.25 -0.27
N TRP A 209 -16.49 19.06 0.31
CA TRP A 209 -15.28 19.82 -0.01
C TRP A 209 -14.47 19.21 -1.16
N ILE A 210 -14.52 17.88 -1.33
CA ILE A 210 -13.86 17.18 -2.44
C ILE A 210 -14.45 17.66 -3.78
N PRO A 211 -13.66 18.03 -4.81
CA PRO A 211 -14.16 18.46 -6.11
C PRO A 211 -15.17 17.49 -6.76
N LEU A 212 -14.92 16.17 -6.68
CA LEU A 212 -15.87 15.15 -7.17
C LEU A 212 -17.09 14.92 -6.26
N ARG A 213 -17.28 15.73 -5.19
CA ARG A 213 -18.45 15.73 -4.31
C ARG A 213 -18.78 14.38 -3.68
N ARG A 214 -17.80 13.52 -3.50
CA ARG A 214 -17.90 12.25 -2.79
C ARG A 214 -16.60 11.87 -2.09
N ASN A 215 -16.69 11.07 -1.06
CA ASN A 215 -15.51 10.34 -0.56
C ASN A 215 -15.06 9.30 -1.57
N GLY A 216 -13.79 8.94 -1.54
CA GLY A 216 -13.25 7.82 -2.28
C GLY A 216 -13.82 6.49 -1.78
N ARG A 217 -13.70 5.47 -2.62
CA ARG A 217 -13.98 4.08 -2.29
C ARG A 217 -12.67 3.29 -2.31
N GLU A 218 -12.66 2.14 -1.68
CA GLU A 218 -11.50 1.23 -1.73
C GLU A 218 -11.19 0.82 -3.18
N GLU A 219 -12.24 0.65 -4.00
CA GLU A 219 -12.16 0.35 -5.44
C GLU A 219 -11.38 1.40 -6.23
N ASP A 220 -11.60 2.69 -5.96
CA ASP A 220 -10.92 3.79 -6.67
C ASP A 220 -9.40 3.62 -6.58
N ASN A 221 -8.90 3.18 -5.41
CA ASN A 221 -7.47 2.97 -5.15
C ASN A 221 -6.94 1.65 -5.73
N SER A 222 -7.69 0.56 -5.57
CA SER A 222 -7.27 -0.74 -6.09
C SER A 222 -7.18 -0.76 -7.62
N HIS A 223 -8.03 0.00 -8.31
CA HIS A 223 -7.93 0.17 -9.77
C HIS A 223 -6.65 0.91 -10.18
N ALA A 224 -6.27 1.98 -9.45
CA ALA A 224 -5.02 2.68 -9.71
C ALA A 224 -3.80 1.80 -9.44
N ILE A 225 -3.82 1.00 -8.36
CA ILE A 225 -2.79 0.02 -8.05
C ILE A 225 -2.68 -1.02 -9.17
N ALA A 226 -3.80 -1.61 -9.60
CA ALA A 226 -3.83 -2.61 -10.67
C ALA A 226 -3.27 -2.06 -11.99
N PHE A 227 -3.62 -0.81 -12.34
CA PHE A 227 -3.05 -0.13 -13.50
C PHE A 227 -1.53 0.02 -13.38
N LEU A 228 -1.01 0.50 -12.24
CA LEU A 228 0.43 0.68 -12.02
C LEU A 228 1.22 -0.64 -12.06
N LEU A 229 0.59 -1.77 -11.73
CA LEU A 229 1.18 -3.11 -11.82
C LEU A 229 1.17 -3.67 -13.24
N SER A 230 0.33 -3.15 -14.11
CA SER A 230 0.12 -3.65 -15.46
C SER A 230 1.23 -3.23 -16.44
N LYS A 231 1.25 -3.87 -17.60
CA LYS A 231 2.18 -3.55 -18.71
C LYS A 231 1.92 -2.17 -19.31
N GLU A 232 0.68 -1.69 -19.24
CA GLU A 232 0.27 -0.36 -19.72
C GLU A 232 0.96 0.77 -18.95
N ALA A 233 1.39 0.50 -17.70
CA ALA A 233 2.15 1.44 -16.88
C ALA A 233 3.68 1.24 -16.97
N SER A 234 4.19 0.53 -17.98
CA SER A 234 5.61 0.17 -18.10
C SER A 234 6.59 1.35 -18.16
N PHE A 235 6.14 2.54 -18.55
CA PHE A 235 6.96 3.76 -18.59
C PHE A 235 6.64 4.75 -17.46
N ILE A 236 5.87 4.31 -16.44
CA ILE A 236 5.57 5.12 -15.25
C ILE A 236 6.48 4.67 -14.11
N ASN A 237 7.36 5.57 -13.64
CA ASN A 237 8.33 5.31 -12.60
C ASN A 237 8.60 6.58 -11.78
N GLY A 238 8.59 6.48 -10.45
CA GLY A 238 8.79 7.60 -9.52
C GLY A 238 7.56 8.48 -9.32
N GLU A 239 6.39 8.07 -9.82
CA GLU A 239 5.17 8.88 -9.79
C GLU A 239 4.35 8.65 -8.52
N ILE A 240 3.70 9.72 -8.05
CA ILE A 240 2.74 9.70 -6.94
C ILE A 240 1.37 10.01 -7.51
N ILE A 241 0.57 8.99 -7.77
CA ILE A 241 -0.77 9.15 -8.35
C ILE A 241 -1.77 9.50 -7.26
N ASN A 242 -2.32 10.71 -7.30
CA ASN A 242 -3.39 11.13 -6.41
C ASN A 242 -4.73 10.49 -6.83
N VAL A 243 -5.33 9.72 -5.91
CA VAL A 243 -6.66 9.12 -6.05
C VAL A 243 -7.56 9.75 -4.98
N ASP A 244 -7.81 11.05 -5.13
CA ASP A 244 -8.33 11.91 -4.07
C ASP A 244 -9.54 12.78 -4.52
N GLY A 245 -10.06 12.53 -5.71
CA GLY A 245 -11.20 13.27 -6.25
C GLY A 245 -10.88 14.74 -6.60
N GLY A 246 -9.59 15.07 -6.80
CA GLY A 246 -9.11 16.40 -7.17
C GLY A 246 -8.68 17.28 -6.00
N VAL A 247 -8.62 16.76 -4.79
CA VAL A 247 -8.25 17.51 -3.57
C VAL A 247 -6.87 18.14 -3.69
N ALA A 248 -5.87 17.39 -4.13
CA ALA A 248 -4.51 17.88 -4.24
C ALA A 248 -4.31 18.87 -5.41
N ALA A 249 -5.15 18.80 -6.43
CA ALA A 249 -5.01 19.61 -7.64
C ALA A 249 -5.78 20.94 -7.57
N CYS A 250 -6.89 20.98 -6.83
CA CYS A 250 -7.85 22.10 -6.89
C CYS A 250 -7.96 22.91 -5.59
N ASN A 251 -7.34 22.51 -4.48
CA ASN A 251 -7.46 23.16 -3.16
C ASN A 251 -6.12 23.43 -2.49
#